data_ce6cb65bacfbc0b247f790473b8c13ef
#
_entry.id   ce6cb65bacfbc0b247f790473b8c13ef
#
_cell.length_a   1.000
_cell.length_b   1.000
_cell.length_c   1.000
_cell.angle_alpha   90.00
_cell.angle_beta   90.00
_cell.angle_gamma   90.00
#
_symmetry.space_group_name_H-M   'P 1'
#
loop_
_entity.id
_entity.type
_entity.pdbx_description
1 polymer ?
#
loop_
_entity_poly.entity_id
_entity_poly.type
_entity_poly.pdbx_seq_one_letter_code
_entity_poly.pdbx_strand_id
1 'polypeptide(L)'
;SKKSWGSRATPVEVIEAKKTRLYSLTPSYGRIISLEPYSLISKINEEVKIIHVLEGAEVVKGQKLIELENKNIKRLIARYEAEILYSKENLKFLNEELLIVNDKLKRFLNLKENKVISNDLFDDLRIKKINLNKQVSKVEFDLKRLSYLLLSSKDDLNNTIIKSPINGNLIKFDVKLGSVLNKGVNIGSILDPTNNEIETSLRSDLASKLKPCLL
;
A
#
# COMPACT_ATOMS: atom_id res chain seq x y z
N SER A 1 20.11 -81.63 68.78
CA SER A 1 19.01 -81.08 67.98
C SER A 1 19.26 -79.60 67.60
N LYS A 2 19.57 -79.37 66.33
CA LYS A 2 19.71 -78.00 65.86
C LYS A 2 18.33 -77.49 65.34
N LYS A 3 17.74 -76.55 66.01
CA LYS A 3 16.56 -75.81 65.49
C LYS A 3 17.02 -74.87 64.37
N SER A 4 16.63 -75.16 63.13
CA SER A 4 16.78 -74.20 62.06
C SER A 4 15.64 -73.16 62.12
N TRP A 5 15.99 -71.89 62.29
CA TRP A 5 15.07 -70.80 62.19
C TRP A 5 14.92 -70.48 60.71
N GLY A 6 13.81 -70.90 60.15
CA GLY A 6 13.45 -70.51 58.78
C GLY A 6 13.09 -69.05 58.81
N SER A 7 13.85 -68.25 58.07
CA SER A 7 13.49 -66.86 57.76
C SER A 7 12.23 -66.84 56.89
N ARG A 8 11.10 -66.45 57.46
CA ARG A 8 9.92 -66.12 56.66
C ARG A 8 10.25 -64.85 55.87
N ALA A 9 10.42 -64.97 54.58
CA ALA A 9 10.46 -63.80 53.68
C ALA A 9 9.09 -63.14 53.70
N THR A 10 9.05 -61.87 54.15
CA THR A 10 7.82 -61.08 54.09
C THR A 10 7.62 -60.69 52.59
N PRO A 11 6.48 -60.97 51.99
CA PRO A 11 6.23 -60.52 50.62
C PRO A 11 6.21 -58.99 50.59
N VAL A 12 7.04 -58.38 49.76
CA VAL A 12 7.08 -56.96 49.52
C VAL A 12 6.67 -56.68 48.07
N GLU A 13 5.81 -55.71 47.91
CA GLU A 13 5.42 -55.23 46.60
C GLU A 13 6.45 -54.19 46.14
N VAL A 14 7.08 -54.42 44.99
CA VAL A 14 8.09 -53.52 44.46
C VAL A 14 7.48 -52.75 43.29
N ILE A 15 7.52 -51.45 43.37
CA ILE A 15 7.11 -50.56 42.28
C ILE A 15 8.38 -49.96 41.67
N GLU A 16 8.50 -50.11 40.37
CA GLU A 16 9.59 -49.51 39.59
C GLU A 16 9.45 -47.99 39.58
N ALA A 17 10.44 -47.26 40.07
CA ALA A 17 10.45 -45.83 40.06
C ALA A 17 10.68 -45.29 38.65
N LYS A 18 9.63 -44.81 38.02
CA LYS A 18 9.71 -44.11 36.70
C LYS A 18 9.88 -42.63 36.90
N LYS A 19 10.86 -42.06 36.17
CA LYS A 19 11.09 -40.62 36.14
C LYS A 19 9.93 -39.96 35.38
N THR A 20 8.98 -39.34 36.10
CA THR A 20 7.84 -38.65 35.52
C THR A 20 8.00 -37.15 35.74
N ARG A 21 7.73 -36.37 34.71
CA ARG A 21 7.67 -34.90 34.85
C ARG A 21 6.38 -34.54 35.58
N LEU A 22 6.49 -33.98 36.77
CA LEU A 22 5.36 -33.42 37.47
C LEU A 22 5.12 -31.98 37.02
N TYR A 23 3.94 -31.72 36.52
CA TYR A 23 3.48 -30.39 36.19
C TYR A 23 2.66 -29.83 37.33
N SER A 24 3.04 -28.67 37.83
CA SER A 24 2.21 -27.93 38.79
C SER A 24 1.34 -26.96 37.99
N LEU A 25 0.03 -27.15 38.03
CA LEU A 25 -0.94 -26.23 37.44
C LEU A 25 -1.24 -25.13 38.48
N THR A 26 -0.93 -23.91 38.09
CA THR A 26 -1.27 -22.72 38.92
C THR A 26 -2.43 -22.00 38.24
N PRO A 27 -3.60 -21.93 38.87
CA PRO A 27 -4.70 -21.16 38.33
C PRO A 27 -4.32 -19.68 38.29
N SER A 28 -4.48 -19.04 37.16
CA SER A 28 -4.31 -17.61 36.99
C SER A 28 -5.51 -17.04 36.27
N TYR A 29 -5.90 -15.83 36.66
CA TYR A 29 -6.96 -15.08 35.99
C TYR A 29 -6.31 -14.14 34.99
N GLY A 30 -6.78 -14.19 33.76
CA GLY A 30 -6.36 -13.28 32.71
C GLY A 30 -7.59 -12.66 32.03
N ARG A 31 -7.39 -11.51 31.43
CA ARG A 31 -8.38 -10.95 30.50
C ARG A 31 -7.83 -11.01 29.09
N ILE A 32 -8.72 -11.27 28.16
CA ILE A 32 -8.41 -11.18 26.75
C ILE A 32 -8.37 -9.69 26.39
N ILE A 33 -7.23 -9.23 25.89
CA ILE A 33 -7.06 -7.89 25.34
C ILE A 33 -7.03 -8.07 23.82
N SER A 34 -7.95 -7.41 23.14
CA SER A 34 -7.86 -7.29 21.70
C SER A 34 -6.80 -6.26 21.36
N LEU A 35 -5.94 -6.56 20.41
CA LEU A 35 -5.02 -5.57 19.84
C LEU A 35 -5.80 -4.40 19.24
N GLU A 36 -5.12 -3.26 19.09
CA GLU A 36 -5.75 -2.04 18.58
C GLU A 36 -6.47 -2.29 17.25
N PRO A 37 -7.73 -1.85 17.13
CA PRO A 37 -8.48 -2.03 15.91
C PRO A 37 -7.85 -1.23 14.77
N TYR A 38 -7.86 -1.79 13.55
CA TYR A 38 -7.39 -1.10 12.37
C TYR A 38 -8.35 0.04 12.01
N SER A 39 -7.83 1.27 12.02
CA SER A 39 -8.60 2.47 11.66
C SER A 39 -8.76 2.60 10.15
N LEU A 40 -9.99 2.75 9.68
CA LEU A 40 -10.32 3.07 8.30
C LEU A 40 -10.31 4.59 8.10
N ILE A 41 -9.47 5.08 7.21
CA ILE A 41 -9.31 6.52 6.96
C ILE A 41 -9.63 6.82 5.50
N SER A 42 -10.43 7.87 5.25
CA SER A 42 -10.64 8.36 3.89
C SER A 42 -9.34 8.98 3.34
N LYS A 43 -8.98 8.63 2.11
CA LYS A 43 -7.78 9.16 1.43
C LYS A 43 -8.07 10.34 0.51
N ILE A 44 -9.36 10.62 0.25
CA ILE A 44 -9.83 11.68 -0.65
C ILE A 44 -11.03 12.41 -0.06
N ASN A 45 -11.39 13.55 -0.68
CA ASN A 45 -12.55 14.36 -0.33
C ASN A 45 -13.65 14.10 -1.36
N GLU A 46 -14.60 13.22 -1.06
CA GLU A 46 -15.71 12.91 -1.98
C GLU A 46 -16.96 12.49 -1.21
N GLU A 47 -18.12 12.59 -1.89
CA GLU A 47 -19.43 12.22 -1.36
C GLU A 47 -19.62 10.70 -1.35
N VAL A 48 -20.24 10.19 -0.28
CA VAL A 48 -20.60 8.76 -0.14
C VAL A 48 -21.77 8.43 -1.04
N LYS A 49 -21.54 7.57 -2.03
CA LYS A 49 -22.54 7.16 -3.02
C LYS A 49 -23.21 5.83 -2.68
N ILE A 50 -22.45 4.87 -2.20
CA ILE A 50 -22.97 3.52 -1.85
C ILE A 50 -22.26 3.04 -0.58
N ILE A 51 -23.02 2.48 0.33
CA ILE A 51 -22.54 1.76 1.52
C ILE A 51 -22.90 0.29 1.34
N HIS A 52 -21.90 -0.60 1.34
CA HIS A 52 -22.07 -2.03 1.12
C HIS A 52 -22.19 -2.84 2.39
N VAL A 53 -21.78 -2.28 3.52
CA VAL A 53 -21.72 -2.97 4.82
C VAL A 53 -22.28 -2.10 5.93
N LEU A 54 -22.74 -2.72 6.99
CA LEU A 54 -23.21 -2.03 8.19
C LEU A 54 -22.24 -2.28 9.35
N GLU A 55 -22.34 -1.44 10.36
CA GLU A 55 -21.62 -1.65 11.62
C GLU A 55 -21.97 -3.02 12.22
N GLY A 56 -20.98 -3.72 12.76
CA GLY A 56 -21.11 -5.09 13.27
C GLY A 56 -20.93 -6.20 12.21
N ALA A 57 -20.83 -5.85 10.91
CA ALA A 57 -20.66 -6.86 9.87
C ALA A 57 -19.24 -7.47 9.89
N GLU A 58 -19.18 -8.77 9.61
CA GLU A 58 -17.93 -9.46 9.29
C GLU A 58 -17.50 -9.09 7.87
N VAL A 59 -16.23 -8.75 7.71
CA VAL A 59 -15.63 -8.33 6.42
C VAL A 59 -14.37 -9.11 6.14
N VAL A 60 -14.12 -9.36 4.84
CA VAL A 60 -12.89 -10.00 4.39
C VAL A 60 -11.96 -8.99 3.71
N LYS A 61 -10.66 -9.24 3.78
CA LYS A 61 -9.65 -8.40 3.12
C LYS A 61 -9.96 -8.20 1.63
N GLY A 62 -9.97 -6.93 1.21
CA GLY A 62 -10.30 -6.55 -0.16
C GLY A 62 -11.79 -6.34 -0.44
N GLN A 63 -12.68 -6.71 0.47
CA GLN A 63 -14.12 -6.47 0.34
C GLN A 63 -14.41 -4.97 0.27
N LYS A 64 -15.28 -4.57 -0.66
CA LYS A 64 -15.75 -3.19 -0.78
C LYS A 64 -16.65 -2.84 0.41
N LEU A 65 -16.35 -1.74 1.06
CA LEU A 65 -17.12 -1.21 2.19
C LEU A 65 -17.98 -0.01 1.77
N ILE A 66 -17.37 0.91 1.02
CA ILE A 66 -17.98 2.16 0.56
C ILE A 66 -17.54 2.43 -0.87
N GLU A 67 -18.46 2.99 -1.66
CA GLU A 67 -18.12 3.64 -2.93
C GLU A 67 -18.44 5.13 -2.85
N LEU A 68 -17.44 5.95 -3.18
CA LEU A 68 -17.57 7.40 -3.26
C LEU A 68 -17.91 7.84 -4.68
N GLU A 69 -18.42 9.06 -4.82
CA GLU A 69 -18.67 9.65 -6.14
C GLU A 69 -17.33 9.84 -6.90
N ASN A 70 -17.31 9.52 -8.18
CA ASN A 70 -16.09 9.49 -8.97
C ASN A 70 -16.18 10.18 -10.34
N LYS A 71 -17.33 10.79 -10.66
CA LYS A 71 -17.55 11.41 -11.98
C LYS A 71 -16.54 12.50 -12.31
N ASN A 72 -16.23 13.35 -11.33
CA ASN A 72 -15.29 14.45 -11.52
C ASN A 72 -13.87 13.95 -11.76
N ILE A 73 -13.46 12.94 -10.99
CA ILE A 73 -12.14 12.30 -11.14
C ILE A 73 -12.02 11.63 -12.52
N LYS A 74 -13.06 10.92 -12.97
CA LYS A 74 -13.08 10.32 -14.32
C LYS A 74 -12.98 11.35 -15.44
N ARG A 75 -13.68 12.49 -15.31
CA ARG A 75 -13.55 13.60 -16.27
C ARG A 75 -12.15 14.20 -16.29
N LEU A 76 -11.52 14.32 -15.11
CA LEU A 76 -10.17 14.83 -14.99
C LEU A 76 -9.15 13.88 -15.65
N ILE A 77 -9.30 12.58 -15.43
CA ILE A 77 -8.49 11.56 -16.12
C ILE A 77 -8.62 11.67 -17.62
N ALA A 78 -9.86 11.71 -18.15
CA ALA A 78 -10.10 11.82 -19.58
C ALA A 78 -9.48 13.12 -20.17
N ARG A 79 -9.53 14.23 -19.43
CA ARG A 79 -8.89 15.48 -19.82
C ARG A 79 -7.37 15.33 -19.93
N TYR A 80 -6.72 14.77 -18.91
CA TYR A 80 -5.27 14.57 -18.92
C TYR A 80 -4.83 13.59 -20.02
N GLU A 81 -5.61 12.55 -20.29
CA GLU A 81 -5.33 11.62 -21.39
C GLU A 81 -5.39 12.32 -22.76
N ALA A 82 -6.37 13.20 -22.97
CA ALA A 82 -6.48 14.00 -24.18
C ALA A 82 -5.32 15.01 -24.33
N GLU A 83 -4.96 15.71 -23.24
CA GLU A 83 -3.83 16.65 -23.21
C GLU A 83 -2.49 15.96 -23.51
N ILE A 84 -2.30 14.75 -22.97
CA ILE A 84 -1.11 13.92 -23.24
C ILE A 84 -1.06 13.51 -24.71
N LEU A 85 -2.18 13.08 -25.28
CA LEU A 85 -2.25 12.70 -26.69
C LEU A 85 -1.87 13.88 -27.58
N TYR A 86 -2.48 15.04 -27.36
CA TYR A 86 -2.16 16.27 -28.10
C TYR A 86 -0.68 16.64 -27.99
N SER A 87 -0.13 16.60 -26.77
CA SER A 87 1.28 16.94 -26.55
C SER A 87 2.24 15.95 -27.21
N LYS A 88 1.88 14.65 -27.29
CA LYS A 88 2.66 13.64 -28.01
C LYS A 88 2.67 13.90 -29.52
N GLU A 89 1.54 14.27 -30.10
CA GLU A 89 1.46 14.63 -31.49
C GLU A 89 2.28 15.88 -31.81
N ASN A 90 2.18 16.90 -30.95
CA ASN A 90 2.99 18.12 -31.08
C ASN A 90 4.49 17.82 -30.99
N LEU A 91 4.90 16.97 -30.08
CA LEU A 91 6.30 16.53 -29.93
C LEU A 91 6.78 15.81 -31.20
N LYS A 92 5.93 14.99 -31.82
CA LYS A 92 6.24 14.32 -33.09
C LYS A 92 6.51 15.33 -34.20
N PHE A 93 5.64 16.32 -34.38
CA PHE A 93 5.83 17.38 -35.40
C PHE A 93 7.09 18.20 -35.15
N LEU A 94 7.38 18.58 -33.90
CA LEU A 94 8.61 19.30 -33.54
C LEU A 94 9.86 18.49 -33.87
N ASN A 95 9.84 17.19 -33.60
CA ASN A 95 10.96 16.30 -33.92
C ASN A 95 11.15 16.13 -35.45
N GLU A 96 10.06 16.04 -36.23
CA GLU A 96 10.12 16.00 -37.67
C GLU A 96 10.72 17.32 -38.25
N GLU A 97 10.31 18.47 -37.71
CA GLU A 97 10.88 19.77 -38.10
C GLU A 97 12.37 19.85 -37.74
N LEU A 98 12.74 19.35 -36.53
CA LEU A 98 14.13 19.31 -36.08
C LEU A 98 15.00 18.43 -36.99
N LEU A 99 14.48 17.30 -37.46
CA LEU A 99 15.18 16.45 -38.45
C LEU A 99 15.45 17.21 -39.74
N ILE A 100 14.44 17.92 -40.28
CA ILE A 100 14.60 18.73 -41.51
C ILE A 100 15.67 19.81 -41.36
N VAL A 101 15.67 20.52 -40.22
CA VAL A 101 16.67 21.55 -39.89
C VAL A 101 18.05 20.95 -39.77
N ASN A 102 18.19 19.81 -39.10
CA ASN A 102 19.47 19.10 -38.95
C ASN A 102 20.03 18.66 -40.31
N ASP A 103 19.19 18.15 -41.19
CA ASP A 103 19.61 17.74 -42.56
C ASP A 103 20.02 18.95 -43.42
N LYS A 104 19.33 20.09 -43.27
CA LYS A 104 19.74 21.34 -43.90
C LYS A 104 21.09 21.81 -43.38
N LEU A 105 21.30 21.80 -42.08
CA LEU A 105 22.56 22.17 -41.45
C LEU A 105 23.73 21.30 -41.93
N LYS A 106 23.54 19.97 -42.03
CA LYS A 106 24.56 19.04 -42.55
C LYS A 106 24.94 19.39 -43.98
N ARG A 107 23.96 19.65 -44.88
CA ARG A 107 24.21 20.05 -46.25
C ARG A 107 24.95 21.39 -46.32
N PHE A 108 24.59 22.36 -45.51
CA PHE A 108 25.20 23.69 -45.50
C PHE A 108 26.61 23.70 -44.90
N LEU A 109 26.94 22.77 -43.98
CA LEU A 109 28.31 22.60 -43.51
C LEU A 109 29.26 22.26 -44.67
N ASN A 110 28.88 21.31 -45.50
CA ASN A 110 29.66 20.91 -46.68
C ASN A 110 29.82 22.06 -47.74
N LEU A 111 28.77 22.89 -47.90
CA LEU A 111 28.79 24.03 -48.81
C LEU A 111 29.56 25.23 -48.24
N LYS A 112 29.59 25.42 -46.92
CA LYS A 112 30.35 26.46 -46.26
C LYS A 112 31.87 26.22 -46.38
N GLU A 113 32.32 24.98 -46.24
CA GLU A 113 33.73 24.59 -46.50
C GLU A 113 34.20 25.00 -47.88
N ASN A 114 33.30 24.98 -48.89
CA ASN A 114 33.56 25.40 -50.25
C ASN A 114 33.30 26.90 -50.54
N LYS A 115 33.08 27.73 -49.48
CA LYS A 115 32.83 29.21 -49.58
C LYS A 115 31.59 29.59 -50.43
N VAL A 116 30.60 28.72 -50.57
CA VAL A 116 29.43 28.93 -51.45
C VAL A 116 28.26 29.61 -50.73
N ILE A 117 28.25 29.59 -49.36
CA ILE A 117 27.12 30.08 -48.58
C ILE A 117 27.57 31.19 -47.60
N SER A 118 26.65 32.18 -47.38
CA SER A 118 26.80 33.23 -46.37
C SER A 118 26.79 32.66 -44.96
N ASN A 119 27.63 33.22 -44.07
CA ASN A 119 27.65 32.88 -42.63
C ASN A 119 26.30 33.15 -41.97
N ASP A 120 25.61 34.22 -42.35
CA ASP A 120 24.34 34.63 -41.76
C ASP A 120 23.24 33.55 -41.91
N LEU A 121 23.13 32.95 -43.15
CA LEU A 121 22.16 31.90 -43.37
C LEU A 121 22.43 30.61 -42.57
N PHE A 122 23.69 30.30 -42.33
CA PHE A 122 24.07 29.17 -41.48
C PHE A 122 23.75 29.44 -40.02
N ASP A 123 23.99 30.64 -39.52
CA ASP A 123 23.71 31.04 -38.15
C ASP A 123 22.21 31.13 -37.89
N ASP A 124 21.42 31.59 -38.82
CA ASP A 124 19.93 31.56 -38.76
C ASP A 124 19.40 30.14 -38.56
N LEU A 125 19.92 29.16 -39.29
CA LEU A 125 19.52 27.76 -39.15
C LEU A 125 19.96 27.18 -37.79
N ARG A 126 21.11 27.61 -37.26
CA ARG A 126 21.55 27.22 -35.89
C ARG A 126 20.62 27.78 -34.82
N ILE A 127 20.22 29.05 -34.95
CA ILE A 127 19.27 29.70 -34.05
C ILE A 127 17.92 28.98 -34.12
N LYS A 128 17.43 28.65 -35.32
CA LYS A 128 16.21 27.88 -35.52
C LYS A 128 16.29 26.51 -34.81
N LYS A 129 17.39 25.78 -34.96
CA LYS A 129 17.63 24.49 -34.25
C LYS A 129 17.56 24.66 -32.71
N ILE A 130 18.22 25.70 -32.19
CA ILE A 130 18.21 25.97 -30.72
C ILE A 130 16.78 26.23 -30.24
N ASN A 131 16.02 27.02 -31.00
CA ASN A 131 14.63 27.33 -30.64
C ASN A 131 13.72 26.10 -30.71
N LEU A 132 13.89 25.24 -31.71
CA LEU A 132 13.16 23.96 -31.78
C LEU A 132 13.52 23.04 -30.61
N ASN A 133 14.80 22.91 -30.26
CA ASN A 133 15.22 22.13 -29.08
C ASN A 133 14.58 22.63 -27.77
N LYS A 134 14.50 23.97 -27.60
CA LYS A 134 13.79 24.56 -26.45
C LYS A 134 12.32 24.18 -26.44
N GLN A 135 11.64 24.20 -27.59
CA GLN A 135 10.25 23.80 -27.70
C GLN A 135 10.06 22.31 -27.40
N VAL A 136 10.91 21.44 -27.97
CA VAL A 136 10.93 20.00 -27.67
C VAL A 136 11.07 19.76 -26.17
N SER A 137 12.10 20.35 -25.54
CA SER A 137 12.33 20.20 -24.10
C SER A 137 11.15 20.68 -23.25
N LYS A 138 10.48 21.78 -23.67
CA LYS A 138 9.28 22.26 -22.99
C LYS A 138 8.13 21.26 -23.08
N VAL A 139 7.86 20.72 -24.28
CA VAL A 139 6.77 19.75 -24.48
C VAL A 139 7.07 18.43 -23.74
N GLU A 140 8.32 17.98 -23.71
CA GLU A 140 8.74 16.80 -22.93
C GLU A 140 8.52 16.99 -21.44
N PHE A 141 8.86 18.17 -20.91
CA PHE A 141 8.58 18.52 -19.50
C PHE A 141 7.08 18.52 -19.21
N ASP A 142 6.27 19.15 -20.09
CA ASP A 142 4.81 19.18 -19.95
C ASP A 142 4.20 17.77 -20.01
N LEU A 143 4.66 16.91 -20.89
CA LEU A 143 4.25 15.49 -20.96
C LEU A 143 4.56 14.76 -19.65
N LYS A 144 5.73 14.97 -19.08
CA LYS A 144 6.11 14.37 -17.81
C LYS A 144 5.22 14.85 -16.67
N ARG A 145 4.96 16.16 -16.59
CA ARG A 145 4.05 16.76 -15.62
C ARG A 145 2.62 16.20 -15.75
N LEU A 146 2.09 16.13 -16.97
CA LEU A 146 0.75 15.60 -17.24
C LEU A 146 0.65 14.10 -16.87
N SER A 147 1.69 13.31 -17.13
CA SER A 147 1.71 11.89 -16.73
C SER A 147 1.66 11.70 -15.21
N TYR A 148 2.33 12.55 -14.43
CA TYR A 148 2.22 12.52 -12.97
C TYR A 148 0.82 12.92 -12.48
N LEU A 149 0.20 13.94 -13.10
CA LEU A 149 -1.17 14.34 -12.76
C LEU A 149 -2.18 13.24 -13.10
N LEU A 150 -2.00 12.58 -14.23
CA LEU A 150 -2.82 11.44 -14.63
C LEU A 150 -2.69 10.28 -13.64
N LEU A 151 -1.46 9.95 -13.24
CA LEU A 151 -1.21 8.89 -12.26
C LEU A 151 -1.87 9.21 -10.92
N SER A 152 -1.68 10.43 -10.40
CA SER A 152 -2.32 10.87 -9.16
C SER A 152 -3.85 10.78 -9.25
N SER A 153 -4.45 11.19 -10.38
CA SER A 153 -5.90 11.10 -10.55
C SER A 153 -6.40 9.65 -10.65
N LYS A 154 -5.59 8.74 -11.18
CA LYS A 154 -5.90 7.30 -11.18
C LYS A 154 -5.82 6.69 -9.78
N ASP A 155 -4.87 7.14 -8.97
CA ASP A 155 -4.79 6.75 -7.56
C ASP A 155 -5.99 7.28 -6.77
N ASP A 156 -6.40 8.53 -7.01
CA ASP A 156 -7.60 9.08 -6.40
C ASP A 156 -8.87 8.30 -6.84
N LEU A 157 -8.95 7.89 -8.11
CA LEU A 157 -10.04 7.02 -8.57
C LEU A 157 -10.06 5.68 -7.85
N ASN A 158 -8.92 5.07 -7.63
CA ASN A 158 -8.81 3.83 -6.86
C ASN A 158 -9.25 4.04 -5.41
N ASN A 159 -8.94 5.20 -4.83
CA ASN A 159 -9.31 5.57 -3.47
C ASN A 159 -10.81 5.92 -3.31
N THR A 160 -11.59 6.05 -4.41
CA THR A 160 -13.05 6.18 -4.33
C THR A 160 -13.73 4.89 -3.89
N ILE A 161 -13.05 3.76 -3.95
CA ILE A 161 -13.55 2.47 -3.48
C ILE A 161 -12.80 2.12 -2.20
N ILE A 162 -13.42 2.33 -1.07
CA ILE A 162 -12.85 1.99 0.24
C ILE A 162 -13.07 0.50 0.49
N LYS A 163 -11.98 -0.24 0.68
CA LYS A 163 -11.97 -1.68 0.90
C LYS A 163 -11.42 -2.02 2.27
N SER A 164 -11.82 -3.17 2.80
CA SER A 164 -11.22 -3.69 4.03
C SER A 164 -9.75 -4.09 3.79
N PRO A 165 -8.81 -3.60 4.61
CA PRO A 165 -7.40 -3.98 4.52
C PRO A 165 -7.11 -5.34 5.17
N ILE A 166 -7.97 -5.80 6.07
CA ILE A 166 -7.82 -7.04 6.87
C ILE A 166 -9.14 -7.82 6.91
N ASN A 167 -9.09 -9.06 7.34
CA ASN A 167 -10.29 -9.80 7.77
C ASN A 167 -10.67 -9.35 9.17
N GLY A 168 -11.96 -9.29 9.50
CA GLY A 168 -12.40 -8.95 10.86
C GLY A 168 -13.81 -8.41 10.92
N ASN A 169 -14.17 -7.87 12.08
CA ASN A 169 -15.48 -7.31 12.35
C ASN A 169 -15.41 -5.78 12.35
N LEU A 170 -16.33 -5.16 11.62
CA LEU A 170 -16.48 -3.70 11.56
C LEU A 170 -17.13 -3.20 12.86
N ILE A 171 -16.34 -2.79 13.85
CA ILE A 171 -16.81 -2.45 15.20
C ILE A 171 -17.29 -1.01 15.35
N LYS A 172 -16.87 -0.12 14.44
CA LYS A 172 -17.29 1.27 14.39
C LYS A 172 -17.38 1.69 12.94
N PHE A 173 -18.48 2.32 12.56
CA PHE A 173 -18.69 2.75 11.18
C PHE A 173 -19.62 3.97 11.13
N ASP A 174 -19.02 5.17 11.16
CA ASP A 174 -19.76 6.43 11.19
C ASP A 174 -19.79 7.08 9.81
N VAL A 175 -20.53 6.45 8.90
CA VAL A 175 -20.68 6.91 7.51
C VAL A 175 -22.16 6.97 7.14
N LYS A 176 -22.58 8.05 6.51
CA LYS A 176 -23.95 8.23 6.02
C LYS A 176 -23.96 8.42 4.51
N LEU A 177 -24.94 7.85 3.84
CA LEU A 177 -25.17 8.06 2.42
C LEU A 177 -25.37 9.55 2.13
N GLY A 178 -24.71 10.07 1.10
CA GLY A 178 -24.73 11.49 0.73
C GLY A 178 -23.87 12.41 1.59
N SER A 179 -23.20 11.91 2.63
CA SER A 179 -22.23 12.71 3.39
C SER A 179 -20.92 12.86 2.64
N VAL A 180 -20.24 13.98 2.84
CA VAL A 180 -18.90 14.21 2.28
C VAL A 180 -17.86 13.70 3.27
N LEU A 181 -17.01 12.77 2.83
CA LEU A 181 -15.84 12.36 3.57
C LEU A 181 -14.68 13.29 3.25
N ASN A 182 -13.96 13.72 4.28
CA ASN A 182 -12.75 14.50 4.12
C ASN A 182 -11.51 13.59 4.24
N LYS A 183 -10.48 13.93 3.47
CA LYS A 183 -9.18 13.23 3.54
C LYS A 183 -8.63 13.26 4.97
N GLY A 184 -8.21 12.10 5.48
CA GLY A 184 -7.65 11.96 6.82
C GLY A 184 -8.67 11.69 7.92
N VAL A 185 -9.98 11.77 7.62
CA VAL A 185 -11.03 11.47 8.61
C VAL A 185 -11.13 9.96 8.80
N ASN A 186 -11.18 9.54 10.06
CA ASN A 186 -11.49 8.17 10.44
C ASN A 186 -12.98 7.90 10.20
N ILE A 187 -13.28 6.91 9.37
CA ILE A 187 -14.63 6.53 8.96
C ILE A 187 -15.12 5.25 9.63
N GLY A 188 -14.21 4.55 10.33
CA GLY A 188 -14.55 3.30 10.99
C GLY A 188 -13.34 2.55 11.53
N SER A 189 -13.59 1.43 12.16
CA SER A 189 -12.54 0.56 12.70
C SER A 189 -12.89 -0.90 12.51
N ILE A 190 -11.91 -1.73 12.14
CA ILE A 190 -12.04 -3.16 11.96
C ILE A 190 -11.20 -3.87 13.02
N LEU A 191 -11.81 -4.80 13.73
CA LEU A 191 -11.16 -5.64 14.71
C LEU A 191 -10.90 -7.02 14.12
N ASP A 192 -9.65 -7.47 14.18
CA ASP A 192 -9.29 -8.85 13.85
C ASP A 192 -9.54 -9.73 15.07
N PRO A 193 -10.53 -10.64 15.04
CA PRO A 193 -10.85 -11.49 16.20
C PRO A 193 -9.79 -12.56 16.46
N THR A 194 -8.88 -12.80 15.51
CA THR A 194 -7.81 -13.81 15.66
C THR A 194 -6.57 -13.25 16.34
N ASN A 195 -6.45 -11.92 16.44
CA ASN A 195 -5.30 -11.22 16.98
C ASN A 195 -5.60 -10.73 18.41
N ASN A 196 -5.69 -11.68 19.35
CA ASN A 196 -5.96 -11.41 20.75
C ASN A 196 -4.74 -11.75 21.59
N GLU A 197 -4.46 -10.90 22.58
CA GLU A 197 -3.48 -11.16 23.63
C GLU A 197 -4.18 -11.49 24.95
N ILE A 198 -3.53 -12.32 25.75
CA ILE A 198 -3.99 -12.62 27.11
C ILE A 198 -3.08 -11.88 28.09
N GLU A 199 -3.63 -10.86 28.72
CA GLU A 199 -2.96 -10.22 29.88
C GLU A 199 -3.29 -10.98 31.13
N THR A 200 -2.28 -11.49 31.81
CA THR A 200 -2.46 -12.19 33.09
C THR A 200 -1.52 -11.63 34.15
N SER A 201 -2.03 -11.49 35.35
CA SER A 201 -1.22 -11.11 36.52
C SER A 201 -0.70 -12.36 37.21
N LEU A 202 0.61 -12.53 37.21
CA LEU A 202 1.29 -13.61 37.88
C LEU A 202 2.03 -13.10 39.13
N ARG A 203 2.10 -13.91 40.14
CA ARG A 203 2.95 -13.63 41.30
C ARG A 203 4.41 -13.60 40.85
N SER A 204 5.19 -12.71 41.43
CA SER A 204 6.59 -12.46 41.04
C SER A 204 7.50 -13.70 41.18
N ASP A 205 7.20 -14.60 42.12
CA ASP A 205 7.91 -15.86 42.33
C ASP A 205 7.68 -16.89 41.19
N LEU A 206 6.58 -16.76 40.46
CA LEU A 206 6.23 -17.60 39.33
C LEU A 206 6.69 -16.98 37.99
N ALA A 207 6.69 -15.66 37.89
CA ALA A 207 7.10 -14.96 36.68
C ALA A 207 8.56 -15.28 36.25
N SER A 208 9.46 -15.44 37.26
CA SER A 208 10.86 -15.79 37.04
C SER A 208 11.08 -17.21 36.47
N LYS A 209 10.08 -18.08 36.60
CA LYS A 209 10.13 -19.49 36.14
C LYS A 209 9.54 -19.67 34.74
N LEU A 210 8.88 -18.65 34.20
CA LEU A 210 8.32 -18.70 32.86
C LEU A 210 9.44 -18.53 31.84
N LYS A 211 9.54 -19.49 30.94
CA LYS A 211 10.31 -19.30 29.70
C LYS A 211 9.34 -18.84 28.61
N PRO A 212 9.68 -17.77 27.85
CA PRO A 212 8.85 -17.39 26.71
C PRO A 212 8.77 -18.57 25.75
N CYS A 213 7.56 -19.09 25.52
CA CYS A 213 7.30 -19.99 24.40
C CYS A 213 7.18 -19.09 23.17
N LEU A 214 8.21 -19.09 22.34
CA LEU A 214 8.10 -18.62 20.98
C LEU A 214 7.24 -19.64 20.21
N LEU A 215 6.01 -19.25 19.89
CA LEU A 215 5.15 -19.95 18.93
C LEU A 215 5.59 -19.62 17.52
#